data_06f97d059c692110dd4781ebd9178fcc
#
_entry.id   06f97d059c692110dd4781ebd9178fcc
#
_cell.length_a   1.000
_cell.length_b   1.000
_cell.length_c   1.000
_cell.angle_alpha   90.00
_cell.angle_beta   90.00
_cell.angle_gamma   90.00
#
_symmetry.space_group_name_H-M   'P 1'
#
loop_
_entity.id
_entity.type
_entity.pdbx_description
1 polymer ?
#
loop_
_entity_poly.entity_id
_entity_poly.type
_entity_poly.pdbx_seq_one_letter_code
_entity_poly.pdbx_strand_id
1 'polypeptide(L)'
;MIDIKSIYKTFNKGKPNQVDAVNGIDLHIGTGEFVVIIGSNGSGKTTLLNLISGSVIPTSGTVSIDGNDVTNMPDYKRSQWIARVFQNPLSGTASDLSILDNFRLAAIRTKPKGLSIGVNEHFKKQVKEKIATLGMGLESKIDQPMGTLSGGQRQALTLLMSIMDNCQVLLLDEPTAALDPRSAEVVMKTADKLITDFKLTAILITHNLKDAYNYGTRIIQMGEGVMLKDIDTTQKTTLKQNDLFDWFG
;
A
#
# COMPACT_ATOMS: atom_id res chain seq x y z
N MET A 1 8.88 5.02 13.14
CA MET A 1 7.52 4.56 12.72
C MET A 1 7.52 3.08 12.38
N ILE A 2 8.19 2.62 11.31
CA ILE A 2 8.37 1.18 11.04
C ILE A 2 9.83 0.83 11.23
N ASP A 3 10.11 -0.18 12.05
CA ASP A 3 11.46 -0.70 12.26
C ASP A 3 11.48 -2.20 11.94
N ILE A 4 12.40 -2.58 11.07
CA ILE A 4 12.66 -3.95 10.67
C ILE A 4 14.09 -4.25 11.05
N LYS A 5 14.32 -5.35 11.81
CA LYS A 5 15.66 -5.74 12.26
C LYS A 5 15.95 -7.18 11.89
N SER A 6 17.00 -7.35 11.10
CA SER A 6 17.58 -8.63 10.66
C SER A 6 16.50 -9.62 10.23
N ILE A 7 15.58 -9.15 9.33
CA ILE A 7 14.41 -9.94 8.95
C ILE A 7 14.76 -10.93 7.86
N TYR A 8 14.36 -12.17 8.04
CA TYR A 8 14.51 -13.27 7.09
C TYR A 8 13.16 -13.91 6.79
N LYS A 9 12.98 -14.34 5.54
CA LYS A 9 11.85 -15.18 5.15
C LYS A 9 12.27 -16.26 4.16
N THR A 10 12.19 -17.49 4.62
CA THR A 10 12.36 -18.70 3.82
C THR A 10 11.01 -19.39 3.68
N PHE A 11 10.57 -19.63 2.45
CA PHE A 11 9.41 -20.47 2.16
C PHE A 11 9.86 -21.92 1.91
N ASN A 12 9.02 -22.89 2.28
CA ASN A 12 9.27 -24.33 2.08
C ASN A 12 10.63 -24.81 2.61
N LYS A 13 11.04 -24.30 3.78
CA LYS A 13 12.35 -24.64 4.39
C LYS A 13 12.57 -26.14 4.46
N GLY A 14 13.73 -26.60 3.97
CA GLY A 14 14.11 -28.01 3.94
C GLY A 14 13.44 -28.86 2.85
N LYS A 15 12.70 -28.22 1.91
CA LYS A 15 12.09 -28.90 0.76
C LYS A 15 12.83 -28.57 -0.54
N PRO A 16 12.71 -29.38 -1.62
CA PRO A 16 13.35 -29.09 -2.91
C PRO A 16 12.98 -27.75 -3.55
N ASN A 17 11.82 -27.20 -3.20
CA ASN A 17 11.32 -25.91 -3.65
C ASN A 17 11.47 -24.81 -2.58
N GLN A 18 12.52 -24.89 -1.76
CA GLN A 18 12.85 -23.82 -0.81
C GLN A 18 13.17 -22.53 -1.55
N VAL A 19 12.67 -21.40 -1.04
CA VAL A 19 12.96 -20.07 -1.55
C VAL A 19 13.28 -19.14 -0.38
N ASP A 20 14.49 -18.58 -0.40
CA ASP A 20 14.91 -17.54 0.54
C ASP A 20 14.52 -16.18 -0.04
N ALA A 21 13.32 -15.75 0.30
CA ALA A 21 12.67 -14.59 -0.32
C ALA A 21 13.11 -13.26 0.28
N VAL A 22 13.56 -13.23 1.54
CA VAL A 22 14.11 -12.07 2.22
C VAL A 22 15.27 -12.53 3.09
N ASN A 23 16.42 -11.85 2.98
CA ASN A 23 17.70 -12.27 3.51
C ASN A 23 18.37 -11.16 4.34
N GLY A 24 17.99 -11.05 5.62
CA GLY A 24 18.68 -10.16 6.57
C GLY A 24 18.49 -8.68 6.29
N ILE A 25 17.25 -8.25 6.02
CA ILE A 25 16.96 -6.83 5.81
C ILE A 25 16.83 -6.11 7.15
N ASP A 26 17.58 -5.01 7.30
CA ASP A 26 17.42 -3.97 8.30
C ASP A 26 16.88 -2.72 7.61
N LEU A 27 15.73 -2.20 8.07
CA LEU A 27 15.09 -1.04 7.45
C LEU A 27 14.35 -0.21 8.49
N HIS A 28 14.66 1.08 8.52
CA HIS A 28 13.89 2.07 9.27
C HIS A 28 13.13 2.99 8.32
N ILE A 29 11.85 3.21 8.58
CA ILE A 29 11.01 4.16 7.85
C ILE A 29 10.41 5.14 8.88
N GLY A 30 10.73 6.41 8.71
CA GLY A 30 10.27 7.49 9.57
C GLY A 30 8.77 7.79 9.41
N THR A 31 8.19 8.49 10.38
CA THR A 31 6.80 8.97 10.30
C THR A 31 6.65 9.97 9.14
N GLY A 32 5.64 9.76 8.30
CA GLY A 32 5.38 10.62 7.13
C GLY A 32 6.36 10.43 5.98
N GLU A 33 7.26 9.45 6.06
CA GLU A 33 8.16 9.13 4.96
C GLU A 33 7.43 8.35 3.86
N PHE A 34 7.65 8.71 2.60
CA PHE A 34 7.13 7.99 1.45
C PHE A 34 8.27 7.28 0.72
N VAL A 35 8.38 5.98 0.96
CA VAL A 35 9.44 5.11 0.41
C VAL A 35 8.92 4.40 -0.84
N VAL A 36 9.71 4.42 -1.91
CA VAL A 36 9.44 3.63 -3.12
C VAL A 36 10.42 2.45 -3.18
N ILE A 37 9.91 1.23 -3.32
CA ILE A 37 10.71 0.02 -3.45
C ILE A 37 10.64 -0.49 -4.88
N ILE A 38 11.79 -0.61 -5.53
CA ILE A 38 11.95 -1.11 -6.90
C ILE A 38 12.81 -2.38 -6.92
N GLY A 39 12.76 -3.11 -8.02
CA GLY A 39 13.53 -4.34 -8.21
C GLY A 39 12.88 -5.28 -9.20
N SER A 40 13.63 -6.26 -9.70
CA SER A 40 13.13 -7.29 -10.62
C SER A 40 12.04 -8.16 -9.99
N ASN A 41 11.31 -8.90 -10.83
CA ASN A 41 10.36 -9.89 -10.34
C ASN A 41 11.11 -10.96 -9.52
N GLY A 42 10.54 -11.38 -8.39
CA GLY A 42 11.18 -12.32 -7.48
C GLY A 42 12.22 -11.72 -6.53
N SER A 43 12.51 -10.42 -6.57
CA SER A 43 13.50 -9.78 -5.69
C SER A 43 13.09 -9.66 -4.21
N GLY A 44 11.88 -10.12 -3.83
CA GLY A 44 11.42 -10.13 -2.44
C GLY A 44 10.53 -8.95 -2.01
N LYS A 45 10.25 -7.96 -2.89
CA LYS A 45 9.48 -6.74 -2.57
C LYS A 45 8.11 -7.01 -1.92
N THR A 46 7.27 -7.79 -2.61
CA THR A 46 5.94 -8.16 -2.11
C THR A 46 6.04 -8.99 -0.84
N THR A 47 7.09 -9.83 -0.70
CA THR A 47 7.34 -10.58 0.54
C THR A 47 7.66 -9.64 1.68
N LEU A 48 8.52 -8.62 1.48
CA LEU A 48 8.82 -7.61 2.49
C LEU A 48 7.55 -6.84 2.90
N LEU A 49 6.72 -6.44 1.93
CA LEU A 49 5.44 -5.80 2.21
C LEU A 49 4.50 -6.72 3.02
N ASN A 50 4.45 -8.01 2.70
CA ASN A 50 3.67 -9.01 3.42
C ASN A 50 4.17 -9.23 4.86
N LEU A 51 5.48 -9.13 5.09
CA LEU A 51 6.07 -9.18 6.43
C LEU A 51 5.69 -7.94 7.25
N ILE A 52 5.68 -6.76 6.65
CA ILE A 52 5.26 -5.51 7.29
C ILE A 52 3.75 -5.56 7.61
N SER A 53 2.92 -5.99 6.65
CA SER A 53 1.46 -6.06 6.84
C SER A 53 1.01 -7.17 7.80
N GLY A 54 1.85 -8.20 8.05
CA GLY A 54 1.49 -9.36 8.87
C GLY A 54 0.75 -10.46 8.11
N SER A 55 0.61 -10.35 6.79
CA SER A 55 0.07 -11.42 5.95
C SER A 55 1.02 -12.62 5.87
N VAL A 56 2.30 -12.40 6.17
CA VAL A 56 3.35 -13.43 6.29
C VAL A 56 4.14 -13.17 7.56
N ILE A 57 4.41 -14.23 8.33
CA ILE A 57 5.27 -14.18 9.52
C ILE A 57 6.72 -14.44 9.10
N PRO A 58 7.70 -13.70 9.62
CA PRO A 58 9.10 -13.90 9.30
C PRO A 58 9.62 -15.26 9.81
N THR A 59 10.69 -15.76 9.20
CA THR A 59 11.42 -16.94 9.70
C THR A 59 12.28 -16.56 10.90
N SER A 60 12.86 -15.36 10.89
CA SER A 60 13.59 -14.73 12.01
C SER A 60 13.64 -13.22 11.83
N GLY A 61 14.09 -12.50 12.85
CA GLY A 61 14.10 -11.05 12.90
C GLY A 61 12.80 -10.47 13.45
N THR A 62 12.69 -9.15 13.49
CA THR A 62 11.54 -8.44 14.11
C THR A 62 11.00 -7.33 13.23
N VAL A 63 9.70 -7.06 13.39
CA VAL A 63 9.00 -5.91 12.83
C VAL A 63 8.32 -5.16 13.96
N SER A 64 8.56 -3.86 14.08
CA SER A 64 7.82 -2.99 15.00
C SER A 64 7.18 -1.80 14.28
N ILE A 65 6.05 -1.34 14.80
CA ILE A 65 5.30 -0.18 14.33
C ILE A 65 5.04 0.73 15.53
N ASP A 66 5.49 1.98 15.45
CA ASP A 66 5.43 2.94 16.56
C ASP A 66 5.97 2.36 17.89
N GLY A 67 7.10 1.64 17.80
CA GLY A 67 7.74 1.01 18.95
C GLY A 67 7.05 -0.26 19.47
N ASN A 68 5.89 -0.64 18.92
CA ASN A 68 5.20 -1.88 19.29
C ASN A 68 5.72 -3.04 18.44
N ASP A 69 6.19 -4.11 19.08
CA ASP A 69 6.54 -5.35 18.38
C ASP A 69 5.27 -5.99 17.81
N VAL A 70 5.24 -6.07 16.47
CA VAL A 70 4.13 -6.68 15.73
C VAL A 70 4.55 -7.96 15.02
N THR A 71 5.76 -8.47 15.25
CA THR A 71 6.39 -9.58 14.51
C THR A 71 5.46 -10.78 14.32
N ASN A 72 4.80 -11.22 15.39
CA ASN A 72 3.89 -12.37 15.37
C ASN A 72 2.40 -11.97 15.32
N MET A 73 2.12 -10.66 15.13
CA MET A 73 0.76 -10.16 15.06
C MET A 73 0.18 -10.37 13.66
N PRO A 74 -0.99 -11.03 13.52
CA PRO A 74 -1.63 -11.23 12.22
C PRO A 74 -2.14 -9.91 11.61
N ASP A 75 -2.33 -9.91 10.30
CA ASP A 75 -2.69 -8.75 9.48
C ASP A 75 -3.94 -8.01 9.96
N TYR A 76 -5.01 -8.75 10.34
CA TYR A 76 -6.25 -8.12 10.83
C TYR A 76 -6.05 -7.31 12.12
N LYS A 77 -5.04 -7.64 12.95
CA LYS A 77 -4.67 -6.84 14.11
C LYS A 77 -3.80 -5.64 13.73
N ARG A 78 -2.88 -5.83 12.74
CA ARG A 78 -2.04 -4.71 12.24
C ARG A 78 -2.86 -3.71 11.42
N SER A 79 -4.06 -4.09 10.96
CA SER A 79 -4.97 -3.19 10.22
C SER A 79 -5.39 -1.95 11.02
N GLN A 80 -5.15 -1.89 12.32
CA GLN A 80 -5.34 -0.68 13.13
C GLN A 80 -4.38 0.45 12.75
N TRP A 81 -3.20 0.13 12.21
CA TRP A 81 -2.21 1.11 11.75
C TRP A 81 -2.08 1.13 10.23
N ILE A 82 -2.24 -0.03 9.59
CA ILE A 82 -1.90 -0.27 8.19
C ILE A 82 -3.15 -0.39 7.34
N ALA A 83 -3.19 0.38 6.25
CA ALA A 83 -4.06 0.11 5.12
C ALA A 83 -3.23 -0.39 3.94
N ARG A 84 -3.81 -1.28 3.12
CA ARG A 84 -3.16 -1.84 1.94
C ARG A 84 -4.02 -1.70 0.70
N VAL A 85 -3.38 -1.29 -0.39
CA VAL A 85 -3.94 -1.29 -1.74
C VAL A 85 -3.20 -2.36 -2.54
N PHE A 86 -3.94 -3.31 -3.08
CA PHE A 86 -3.39 -4.48 -3.77
C PHE A 86 -3.22 -4.23 -5.27
N GLN A 87 -2.34 -5.01 -5.90
CA GLN A 87 -2.13 -5.02 -7.33
C GLN A 87 -3.41 -5.34 -8.12
N ASN A 88 -4.19 -6.32 -7.65
CA ASN A 88 -5.49 -6.64 -8.24
C ASN A 88 -6.56 -5.70 -7.69
N PRO A 89 -7.22 -4.85 -8.52
CA PRO A 89 -8.27 -3.94 -8.08
C PRO A 89 -9.51 -4.63 -7.47
N LEU A 90 -9.66 -5.94 -7.68
CA LEU A 90 -10.73 -6.74 -7.07
C LEU A 90 -10.43 -7.06 -5.60
N SER A 91 -9.15 -7.12 -5.24
CA SER A 91 -8.74 -7.39 -3.86
C SER A 91 -8.99 -6.16 -2.97
N GLY A 92 -9.49 -6.38 -1.77
CA GLY A 92 -9.80 -5.29 -0.83
C GLY A 92 -11.16 -4.63 -1.03
N THR A 93 -11.99 -5.11 -1.99
CA THR A 93 -13.35 -4.64 -2.21
C THR A 93 -14.36 -5.79 -2.25
N ALA A 94 -15.58 -5.54 -1.77
CA ALA A 94 -16.71 -6.45 -1.92
C ALA A 94 -17.48 -6.07 -3.19
N SER A 95 -17.25 -6.82 -4.26
CA SER A 95 -17.76 -6.49 -5.61
C SER A 95 -19.28 -6.42 -5.69
N ASP A 96 -19.99 -7.25 -4.92
CA ASP A 96 -21.45 -7.35 -4.94
C ASP A 96 -22.13 -6.29 -4.06
N LEU A 97 -21.38 -5.64 -3.18
CA LEU A 97 -21.88 -4.55 -2.34
C LEU A 97 -21.77 -3.20 -3.07
N SER A 98 -22.63 -2.26 -2.66
CA SER A 98 -22.58 -0.89 -3.18
C SER A 98 -21.26 -0.19 -2.86
N ILE A 99 -20.91 0.86 -3.60
CA ILE A 99 -19.79 1.73 -3.27
C ILE A 99 -19.93 2.23 -1.82
N LEU A 100 -21.11 2.68 -1.44
CA LEU A 100 -21.40 3.21 -0.09
C LEU A 100 -21.15 2.15 1.00
N ASP A 101 -21.57 0.89 0.79
CA ASP A 101 -21.35 -0.19 1.75
C ASP A 101 -19.87 -0.53 1.88
N ASN A 102 -19.12 -0.53 0.77
CA ASN A 102 -17.67 -0.70 0.80
C ASN A 102 -16.99 0.39 1.64
N PHE A 103 -17.37 1.66 1.47
CA PHE A 103 -16.89 2.76 2.30
C PHE A 103 -17.29 2.57 3.77
N ARG A 104 -18.49 2.02 4.04
CA ARG A 104 -18.91 1.74 5.41
C ARG A 104 -18.06 0.67 6.06
N LEU A 105 -17.77 -0.42 5.36
CA LEU A 105 -16.86 -1.48 5.85
C LEU A 105 -15.47 -0.92 6.18
N ALA A 106 -14.93 -0.06 5.31
CA ALA A 106 -13.64 0.58 5.53
C ALA A 106 -13.66 1.50 6.77
N ALA A 107 -14.74 2.27 6.96
CA ALA A 107 -14.88 3.24 8.05
C ALA A 107 -15.06 2.62 9.45
N ILE A 108 -15.35 1.33 9.54
CA ILE A 108 -15.53 0.63 10.84
C ILE A 108 -14.41 -0.35 11.15
N ARG A 109 -13.33 -0.31 10.39
CA ARG A 109 -12.23 -1.30 10.48
C ARG A 109 -11.66 -1.39 11.90
N THR A 110 -11.41 -0.26 12.56
CA THR A 110 -10.84 -0.18 13.91
C THR A 110 -11.85 0.13 15.00
N LYS A 111 -13.09 0.46 14.63
CA LYS A 111 -14.13 0.87 15.59
C LYS A 111 -14.76 -0.32 16.29
N PRO A 112 -15.19 -0.17 17.57
CA PRO A 112 -16.00 -1.18 18.25
C PRO A 112 -17.26 -1.50 17.43
N LYS A 113 -17.55 -2.79 17.28
CA LYS A 113 -18.71 -3.27 16.53
C LYS A 113 -19.90 -3.37 17.44
N GLY A 114 -20.88 -2.48 17.27
CA GLY A 114 -22.14 -2.44 18.00
C GLY A 114 -23.34 -2.40 17.07
N LEU A 115 -24.54 -2.55 17.63
CA LEU A 115 -25.81 -2.37 16.92
C LEU A 115 -26.04 -0.87 16.69
N SER A 116 -25.76 -0.38 15.50
CA SER A 116 -26.02 1.00 15.10
C SER A 116 -26.38 1.07 13.62
N ILE A 117 -27.21 2.07 13.24
CA ILE A 117 -27.48 2.36 11.82
C ILE A 117 -26.16 2.81 11.18
N GLY A 118 -25.59 1.93 10.39
CA GLY A 118 -24.25 2.13 9.83
C GLY A 118 -24.19 3.15 8.72
N VAL A 119 -25.25 3.27 7.95
CA VAL A 119 -25.38 4.18 6.82
C VAL A 119 -26.50 5.15 7.10
N ASN A 120 -26.15 6.40 7.38
CA ASN A 120 -27.10 7.51 7.57
C ASN A 120 -26.79 8.64 6.58
N GLU A 121 -27.63 9.64 6.48
CA GLU A 121 -27.47 10.74 5.52
C GLU A 121 -26.18 11.54 5.72
N HIS A 122 -25.72 11.68 6.96
CA HIS A 122 -24.43 12.31 7.25
C HIS A 122 -23.27 11.51 6.65
N PHE A 123 -23.24 10.19 6.84
CA PHE A 123 -22.22 9.31 6.27
C PHE A 123 -22.26 9.31 4.74
N LYS A 124 -23.47 9.24 4.13
CA LYS A 124 -23.63 9.35 2.68
C LYS A 124 -23.05 10.64 2.12
N LYS A 125 -23.34 11.79 2.78
CA LYS A 125 -22.79 13.08 2.40
C LYS A 125 -21.27 13.09 2.46
N GLN A 126 -20.66 12.60 3.55
CA GLN A 126 -19.20 12.50 3.69
C GLN A 126 -18.58 11.64 2.59
N VAL A 127 -19.18 10.50 2.26
CA VAL A 127 -18.69 9.62 1.19
C VAL A 127 -18.77 10.31 -0.17
N LYS A 128 -19.89 10.96 -0.50
CA LYS A 128 -20.05 11.72 -1.74
C LYS A 128 -18.99 12.82 -1.87
N GLU A 129 -18.79 13.62 -0.83
CA GLU A 129 -17.78 14.69 -0.81
C GLU A 129 -16.37 14.16 -1.05
N LYS A 130 -16.00 13.05 -0.39
CA LYS A 130 -14.70 12.40 -0.63
C LYS A 130 -14.56 11.88 -2.06
N ILE A 131 -15.57 11.20 -2.59
CA ILE A 131 -15.55 10.65 -3.97
C ILE A 131 -15.47 11.78 -4.99
N ALA A 132 -16.16 12.90 -4.78
CA ALA A 132 -16.15 14.07 -5.67
C ALA A 132 -14.72 14.63 -5.86
N THR A 133 -13.82 14.46 -4.88
CA THR A 133 -12.41 14.90 -4.99
C THR A 133 -11.64 14.19 -6.09
N LEU A 134 -12.12 13.03 -6.57
CA LEU A 134 -11.52 12.29 -7.69
C LEU A 134 -11.85 12.89 -9.06
N GLY A 135 -12.92 13.70 -9.17
CA GLY A 135 -13.36 14.26 -10.44
C GLY A 135 -13.84 13.21 -11.47
N MET A 136 -14.29 12.04 -10.99
CA MET A 136 -14.69 10.90 -11.85
C MET A 136 -16.22 10.77 -12.02
N GLY A 137 -17.03 11.64 -11.39
CA GLY A 137 -18.49 11.59 -11.43
C GLY A 137 -19.09 10.39 -10.67
N LEU A 138 -18.32 9.73 -9.80
CA LEU A 138 -18.74 8.55 -9.05
C LEU A 138 -19.57 8.89 -7.81
N GLU A 139 -19.57 10.13 -7.36
CA GLU A 139 -20.35 10.62 -6.21
C GLU A 139 -21.88 10.51 -6.44
N SER A 140 -22.32 10.48 -7.69
CA SER A 140 -23.71 10.23 -8.07
C SER A 140 -24.08 8.74 -8.13
N LYS A 141 -23.08 7.83 -8.03
CA LYS A 141 -23.19 6.38 -8.26
C LYS A 141 -22.97 5.54 -7.01
N ILE A 142 -23.05 6.13 -5.82
CA ILE A 142 -22.67 5.47 -4.56
C ILE A 142 -23.51 4.23 -4.23
N ASP A 143 -24.69 4.10 -4.79
CA ASP A 143 -25.58 2.95 -4.59
C ASP A 143 -25.35 1.82 -5.63
N GLN A 144 -24.45 2.02 -6.61
CA GLN A 144 -24.08 1.00 -7.58
C GLN A 144 -23.12 -0.03 -6.98
N PRO A 145 -23.20 -1.31 -7.39
CA PRO A 145 -22.24 -2.34 -6.99
C PRO A 145 -20.81 -1.96 -7.38
N MET A 146 -19.86 -2.15 -6.47
CA MET A 146 -18.44 -1.87 -6.70
C MET A 146 -17.90 -2.64 -7.93
N GLY A 147 -18.45 -3.84 -8.19
CA GLY A 147 -18.08 -4.70 -9.30
C GLY A 147 -18.34 -4.12 -10.68
N THR A 148 -19.22 -3.14 -10.82
CA THR A 148 -19.57 -2.51 -12.11
C THR A 148 -18.55 -1.47 -12.57
N LEU A 149 -17.61 -1.11 -11.73
CA LEU A 149 -16.61 -0.08 -11.98
C LEU A 149 -15.43 -0.60 -12.81
N SER A 150 -14.79 0.28 -13.58
CA SER A 150 -13.51 -0.01 -14.21
C SER A 150 -12.41 -0.25 -13.13
N GLY A 151 -11.33 -0.92 -13.51
CA GLY A 151 -10.20 -1.18 -12.62
C GLY A 151 -9.64 0.11 -12.00
N GLY A 152 -9.43 1.15 -12.81
CA GLY A 152 -8.94 2.46 -12.33
C GLY A 152 -9.89 3.16 -11.37
N GLN A 153 -11.20 3.17 -11.67
CA GLN A 153 -12.22 3.73 -10.78
C GLN A 153 -12.24 3.01 -9.44
N ARG A 154 -12.21 1.68 -9.47
CA ARG A 154 -12.20 0.86 -8.26
C ARG A 154 -10.93 1.11 -7.43
N GLN A 155 -9.78 1.17 -8.07
CA GLN A 155 -8.50 1.42 -7.40
C GLN A 155 -8.47 2.80 -6.74
N ALA A 156 -8.97 3.84 -7.43
CA ALA A 156 -9.08 5.18 -6.86
C ALA A 156 -10.02 5.22 -5.64
N LEU A 157 -11.16 4.51 -5.69
CA LEU A 157 -12.05 4.39 -4.54
C LEU A 157 -11.40 3.59 -3.40
N THR A 158 -10.62 2.54 -3.70
CA THR A 158 -9.88 1.78 -2.68
C THR A 158 -8.86 2.64 -1.94
N LEU A 159 -8.19 3.55 -2.64
CA LEU A 159 -7.32 4.56 -2.02
C LEU A 159 -8.11 5.47 -1.06
N LEU A 160 -9.26 6.00 -1.48
CA LEU A 160 -10.11 6.81 -0.58
C LEU A 160 -10.62 6.01 0.62
N MET A 161 -11.00 4.74 0.42
CA MET A 161 -11.43 3.85 1.50
C MET A 161 -10.32 3.61 2.51
N SER A 162 -9.04 3.57 2.08
CA SER A 162 -7.90 3.35 2.96
C SER A 162 -7.78 4.41 4.06
N ILE A 163 -8.25 5.63 3.80
CA ILE A 163 -8.21 6.78 4.72
C ILE A 163 -9.56 7.05 5.44
N MET A 164 -10.55 6.16 5.30
CA MET A 164 -11.84 6.32 5.99
C MET A 164 -11.76 6.08 7.49
N ASP A 165 -10.74 5.40 7.91
CA ASP A 165 -10.41 5.15 9.31
C ASP A 165 -8.98 5.64 9.60
N ASN A 166 -8.55 5.65 10.87
CA ASN A 166 -7.24 6.13 11.29
C ASN A 166 -6.13 5.22 10.72
N CYS A 167 -5.68 5.54 9.52
CA CYS A 167 -4.55 4.90 8.86
C CYS A 167 -3.29 5.73 9.10
N GLN A 168 -2.21 5.09 9.52
CA GLN A 168 -0.91 5.73 9.71
C GLN A 168 0.08 5.30 8.62
N VAL A 169 -0.09 4.06 8.13
CA VAL A 169 0.77 3.44 7.12
C VAL A 169 -0.06 3.00 5.92
N LEU A 170 0.31 3.47 4.74
CA LEU A 170 -0.30 3.06 3.47
C LEU A 170 0.68 2.19 2.68
N LEU A 171 0.31 0.93 2.44
CA LEU A 171 1.06 0.00 1.62
C LEU A 171 0.43 -0.10 0.22
N LEU A 172 1.21 0.23 -0.79
CA LEU A 172 0.82 0.21 -2.20
C LEU A 172 1.63 -0.86 -2.95
N ASP A 173 0.98 -1.97 -3.28
CA ASP A 173 1.62 -3.11 -3.95
C ASP A 173 1.28 -3.09 -5.44
N GLU A 174 2.13 -2.46 -6.24
CA GLU A 174 1.96 -2.27 -7.69
C GLU A 174 0.54 -1.79 -8.08
N PRO A 175 0.04 -0.69 -7.49
CA PRO A 175 -1.37 -0.31 -7.57
C PRO A 175 -1.86 0.02 -8.98
N THR A 176 -0.96 0.14 -9.94
CA THR A 176 -1.23 0.54 -11.33
C THR A 176 -0.95 -0.55 -12.37
N ALA A 177 -0.41 -1.70 -11.97
CA ALA A 177 0.07 -2.72 -12.92
C ALA A 177 -1.02 -3.30 -13.85
N ALA A 178 -2.29 -3.33 -13.39
CA ALA A 178 -3.42 -3.85 -14.16
C ALA A 178 -4.27 -2.76 -14.84
N LEU A 179 -3.76 -1.51 -14.90
CA LEU A 179 -4.52 -0.35 -15.38
C LEU A 179 -3.97 0.18 -16.72
N ASP A 180 -4.86 0.80 -17.48
CA ASP A 180 -4.43 1.60 -18.63
C ASP A 180 -3.65 2.84 -18.17
N PRO A 181 -2.80 3.45 -19.04
CA PRO A 181 -1.91 4.55 -18.65
C PRO A 181 -2.63 5.77 -18.05
N ARG A 182 -3.83 6.11 -18.55
CA ARG A 182 -4.60 7.26 -18.04
C ARG A 182 -5.14 6.98 -16.64
N SER A 183 -5.70 5.79 -16.43
CA SER A 183 -6.20 5.35 -15.11
C SER A 183 -5.05 5.23 -14.11
N ALA A 184 -3.89 4.71 -14.53
CA ALA A 184 -2.69 4.60 -13.72
C ALA A 184 -2.22 5.98 -13.19
N GLU A 185 -2.17 6.99 -14.07
CA GLU A 185 -1.80 8.34 -13.70
C GLU A 185 -2.76 8.94 -12.66
N VAL A 186 -4.07 8.76 -12.84
CA VAL A 186 -5.06 9.25 -11.88
C VAL A 186 -4.90 8.57 -10.52
N VAL A 187 -4.70 7.25 -10.50
CA VAL A 187 -4.50 6.48 -9.26
C VAL A 187 -3.24 6.95 -8.52
N MET A 188 -2.11 7.13 -9.23
CA MET A 188 -0.87 7.58 -8.61
C MET A 188 -0.96 9.01 -8.09
N LYS A 189 -1.55 9.95 -8.83
CA LYS A 189 -1.79 11.32 -8.36
C LYS A 189 -2.70 11.35 -7.13
N THR A 190 -3.72 10.48 -7.12
CA THR A 190 -4.62 10.35 -5.95
C THR A 190 -3.85 9.82 -4.74
N ALA A 191 -3.03 8.78 -4.91
CA ALA A 191 -2.22 8.22 -3.83
C ALA A 191 -1.27 9.26 -3.25
N ASP A 192 -0.51 9.96 -4.10
CA ASP A 192 0.43 11.00 -3.69
C ASP A 192 -0.25 12.14 -2.93
N LYS A 193 -1.39 12.62 -3.45
CA LYS A 193 -2.20 13.64 -2.77
C LYS A 193 -2.66 13.17 -1.39
N LEU A 194 -3.19 11.95 -1.26
CA LEU A 194 -3.66 11.43 0.02
C LEU A 194 -2.51 11.26 1.02
N ILE A 195 -1.35 10.74 0.57
CA ILE A 195 -0.16 10.58 1.40
C ILE A 195 0.29 11.95 1.95
N THR A 196 0.33 12.96 1.09
CA THR A 196 0.74 14.33 1.44
C THR A 196 -0.27 15.01 2.37
N ASP A 197 -1.55 15.02 2.00
CA ASP A 197 -2.60 15.73 2.74
C ASP A 197 -2.81 15.15 4.15
N PHE A 198 -2.70 13.83 4.29
CA PHE A 198 -2.88 13.12 5.56
C PHE A 198 -1.57 12.79 6.27
N LYS A 199 -0.41 13.20 5.71
CA LYS A 199 0.94 12.94 6.26
C LYS A 199 1.16 11.46 6.59
N LEU A 200 0.71 10.57 5.70
CA LEU A 200 0.82 9.14 5.88
C LEU A 200 2.28 8.68 5.70
N THR A 201 2.70 7.72 6.48
CA THR A 201 3.88 6.92 6.13
C THR A 201 3.47 5.97 5.01
N ALA A 202 4.22 5.95 3.89
CA ALA A 202 3.81 5.15 2.73
C ALA A 202 4.95 4.31 2.19
N ILE A 203 4.61 3.11 1.69
CA ILE A 203 5.51 2.25 0.94
C ILE A 203 4.82 1.91 -0.38
N LEU A 204 5.46 2.28 -1.49
CA LEU A 204 5.04 1.94 -2.84
C LEU A 204 5.99 0.89 -3.42
N ILE A 205 5.47 -0.26 -3.81
CA ILE A 205 6.18 -1.17 -4.70
C ILE A 205 5.77 -0.84 -6.13
N THR A 206 6.75 -0.67 -7.00
CA THR A 206 6.52 -0.49 -8.43
C THR A 206 7.68 -1.04 -9.26
N HIS A 207 7.38 -1.52 -10.46
CA HIS A 207 8.36 -1.81 -11.49
C HIS A 207 8.45 -0.68 -12.54
N ASN A 208 7.60 0.34 -12.42
CA ASN A 208 7.61 1.52 -13.27
C ASN A 208 8.63 2.54 -12.75
N LEU A 209 9.75 2.68 -13.45
CA LEU A 209 10.83 3.60 -13.06
C LEU A 209 10.41 5.08 -13.11
N LYS A 210 9.45 5.43 -13.96
CA LYS A 210 8.88 6.78 -14.00
C LYS A 210 8.12 7.08 -12.71
N ASP A 211 7.34 6.13 -12.19
CA ASP A 211 6.66 6.29 -10.92
C ASP A 211 7.67 6.37 -9.76
N ALA A 212 8.71 5.53 -9.77
CA ALA A 212 9.76 5.58 -8.77
C ALA A 212 10.51 6.92 -8.74
N TYR A 213 10.73 7.53 -9.90
CA TYR A 213 11.33 8.83 -10.01
C TYR A 213 10.42 9.96 -9.49
N ASN A 214 9.15 9.95 -9.92
CA ASN A 214 8.22 11.05 -9.68
C ASN A 214 7.60 11.05 -8.27
N TYR A 215 7.48 9.89 -7.63
CA TYR A 215 6.77 9.76 -6.35
C TYR A 215 7.72 9.34 -5.22
N GLY A 216 7.30 9.64 -3.99
CA GLY A 216 8.07 9.33 -2.79
C GLY A 216 9.32 10.19 -2.59
N THR A 217 9.87 10.11 -1.40
CA THR A 217 11.03 10.88 -0.97
C THR A 217 12.31 10.05 -0.88
N ARG A 218 12.21 8.72 -0.88
CA ARG A 218 13.30 7.75 -0.77
C ARG A 218 13.07 6.58 -1.71
N ILE A 219 14.14 6.05 -2.30
CA ILE A 219 14.07 4.88 -3.20
C ILE A 219 14.95 3.78 -2.65
N ILE A 220 14.39 2.57 -2.55
CA ILE A 220 15.10 1.36 -2.18
C ILE A 220 15.08 0.42 -3.38
N GLN A 221 16.26 -0.07 -3.81
CA GLN A 221 16.38 -1.13 -4.79
C GLN A 221 16.57 -2.47 -4.08
N MET A 222 15.70 -3.42 -4.39
CA MET A 222 15.82 -4.81 -3.93
C MET A 222 16.27 -5.76 -5.04
N GLY A 223 17.11 -6.72 -4.70
CA GLY A 223 17.53 -7.84 -5.55
C GLY A 223 17.81 -9.06 -4.69
N GLU A 224 17.39 -10.25 -5.13
CA GLU A 224 17.67 -11.55 -4.48
C GLU A 224 17.40 -11.57 -2.96
N GLY A 225 16.34 -10.89 -2.55
CA GLY A 225 15.91 -10.83 -1.14
C GLY A 225 16.70 -9.87 -0.25
N VAL A 226 17.61 -9.05 -0.79
CA VAL A 226 18.40 -8.06 -0.05
C VAL A 226 18.15 -6.64 -0.56
N MET A 227 18.51 -5.64 0.22
CA MET A 227 18.55 -4.24 -0.24
C MET A 227 19.90 -4.00 -0.93
N LEU A 228 19.86 -3.65 -2.22
CA LEU A 228 21.05 -3.34 -3.03
C LEU A 228 21.44 -1.86 -2.94
N LYS A 229 20.43 -0.98 -2.91
CA LYS A 229 20.62 0.47 -2.78
C LYS A 229 19.53 1.05 -1.89
N ASP A 230 19.90 2.11 -1.20
CA ASP A 230 19.01 2.90 -0.37
C ASP A 230 19.36 4.38 -0.59
N ILE A 231 18.50 5.07 -1.35
CA ILE A 231 18.71 6.44 -1.80
C ILE A 231 17.78 7.34 -1.00
N ASP A 232 18.35 8.10 -0.09
CA ASP A 232 17.62 9.02 0.77
C ASP A 232 17.04 10.23 0.01
N THR A 233 16.31 11.08 0.72
CA THR A 233 15.66 12.28 0.17
C THR A 233 16.67 13.21 -0.50
N THR A 234 17.85 13.42 0.09
CA THR A 234 18.88 14.33 -0.43
C THR A 234 19.47 13.79 -1.73
N GLN A 235 19.81 12.51 -1.73
CA GLN A 235 20.36 11.82 -2.89
C GLN A 235 19.31 11.76 -4.03
N LYS A 236 18.02 11.53 -3.69
CA LYS A 236 16.95 11.48 -4.68
C LYS A 236 16.77 12.81 -5.42
N THR A 237 16.97 13.96 -4.78
CA THR A 237 16.85 15.27 -5.43
C THR A 237 17.89 15.50 -6.53
N THR A 238 19.03 14.82 -6.47
CA THR A 238 20.12 14.90 -7.45
C THR A 238 20.05 13.79 -8.52
N LEU A 239 19.19 12.79 -8.32
CA LEU A 239 19.03 11.65 -9.20
C LEU A 239 18.42 12.09 -10.55
N LYS A 240 18.92 11.56 -11.65
CA LYS A 240 18.30 11.69 -12.96
C LYS A 240 17.50 10.45 -13.29
N GLN A 241 16.45 10.59 -14.08
CA GLN A 241 15.63 9.45 -14.47
C GLN A 241 16.44 8.35 -15.15
N ASN A 242 17.46 8.72 -15.95
CA ASN A 242 18.33 7.74 -16.61
C ASN A 242 19.15 6.91 -15.63
N ASP A 243 19.52 7.45 -14.46
CA ASP A 243 20.29 6.73 -13.47
C ASP A 243 19.52 5.50 -12.93
N LEU A 244 18.18 5.58 -12.90
CA LEU A 244 17.33 4.45 -12.51
C LEU A 244 17.33 3.32 -13.55
N PHE A 245 17.45 3.65 -14.84
CA PHE A 245 17.55 2.62 -15.88
C PHE A 245 18.84 1.83 -15.76
N ASP A 246 19.96 2.50 -15.41
CA ASP A 246 21.26 1.88 -15.25
C ASP A 246 21.31 0.86 -14.09
N TRP A 247 20.32 0.88 -13.21
CA TRP A 247 20.24 -0.09 -12.10
C TRP A 247 19.66 -1.45 -12.52
N PHE A 248 19.10 -1.54 -13.71
CA PHE A 248 18.43 -2.73 -14.24
C PHE A 248 19.08 -3.25 -15.54
N GLY A 249 20.14 -2.57 -16.02
CA GLY A 249 20.89 -2.88 -17.22
C GLY A 249 21.83 -4.06 -17.14
#